data_2638bf066917d35425758f798259416f
#
_entry.id   2638bf066917d35425758f798259416f
#
_cell.length_a   1.000
_cell.length_b   1.000
_cell.length_c   1.000
_cell.angle_alpha   90.00
_cell.angle_beta   90.00
_cell.angle_gamma   90.00
#
_symmetry.space_group_name_H-M   'P 1'
#
loop_
_entity.id
_entity.type
_entity.pdbx_description
1 polymer ?
#
loop_
_entity_poly.entity_id
_entity_poly.type
_entity_poly.pdbx_seq_one_letter_code
_entity_poly.pdbx_strand_id
1 'polypeptide(L)'
;MNLEDIENYVLEAGSDDLATFGGFFEGGIHCQQVPDEIAPCIKEIADADFEIRSFLEIGVAAGGTTFLISHFLNPGQIILIDDNKHHKAGLRPEVLKGIDRVEIIGRSEDEAIIFEAAEYQPYDLILIDGDHLYKGVKIDFISYSLMLSLGGFLALHDSAIPEWGVGRMIRELKQNEDFEFIDEYVSKKHKPCGIALFRRVK
;
A
#
# COMPACT_ATOMS: atom_id res chain seq x y z
N MET A 1 11.09 -13.49 -9.47
CA MET A 1 10.37 -14.06 -8.29
C MET A 1 9.16 -14.85 -8.81
N ASN A 2 8.83 -16.03 -8.24
CA ASN A 2 7.65 -16.78 -8.67
C ASN A 2 6.39 -16.24 -7.96
N LEU A 3 5.28 -16.07 -8.69
CA LEU A 3 4.03 -15.54 -8.14
C LEU A 3 3.43 -16.45 -7.05
N GLU A 4 3.44 -17.76 -7.29
CA GLU A 4 2.92 -18.74 -6.34
C GLU A 4 3.68 -18.73 -5.01
N ASP A 5 5.01 -18.52 -5.05
CA ASP A 5 5.83 -18.43 -3.85
C ASP A 5 5.48 -17.17 -3.02
N ILE A 6 5.20 -16.04 -3.68
CA ILE A 6 4.78 -14.81 -2.99
C ILE A 6 3.40 -15.01 -2.35
N GLU A 7 2.42 -15.55 -3.11
CA GLU A 7 1.07 -15.80 -2.62
C GLU A 7 1.07 -16.74 -1.41
N ASN A 8 1.83 -17.85 -1.48
CA ASN A 8 1.96 -18.80 -0.38
C ASN A 8 2.62 -18.14 0.85
N TYR A 9 3.65 -17.31 0.65
CA TYR A 9 4.28 -16.58 1.75
C TYR A 9 3.29 -15.64 2.45
N VAL A 10 2.48 -14.89 1.70
CA VAL A 10 1.44 -14.01 2.28
C VAL A 10 0.43 -14.82 3.09
N LEU A 11 0.00 -15.98 2.57
CA LEU A 11 -0.90 -16.89 3.27
C LEU A 11 -0.31 -17.42 4.58
N GLU A 12 0.96 -17.83 4.57
CA GLU A 12 1.65 -18.36 5.74
C GLU A 12 1.96 -17.28 6.78
N ALA A 13 2.31 -16.06 6.30
CA ALA A 13 2.61 -14.93 7.17
C ALA A 13 1.38 -14.41 7.93
N GLY A 14 0.21 -14.49 7.32
CA GLY A 14 -1.08 -14.14 7.93
C GLY A 14 -1.78 -12.96 7.28
N SER A 15 -3.01 -13.20 6.81
CA SER A 15 -3.88 -12.19 6.21
C SER A 15 -5.22 -12.14 6.92
N ASP A 16 -5.51 -11.01 7.56
CA ASP A 16 -6.79 -10.77 8.26
C ASP A 16 -7.96 -10.62 7.29
N ASP A 17 -7.72 -10.15 6.07
CA ASP A 17 -8.76 -9.99 5.06
C ASP A 17 -9.34 -11.35 4.64
N LEU A 18 -8.54 -12.41 4.64
CA LEU A 18 -9.06 -13.74 4.42
C LEU A 18 -10.05 -14.16 5.50
N ALA A 19 -9.79 -13.86 6.78
CA ALA A 19 -10.73 -14.14 7.86
C ALA A 19 -12.00 -13.30 7.73
N THR A 20 -11.87 -12.02 7.39
CA THR A 20 -13.00 -11.09 7.24
C THR A 20 -13.86 -11.41 6.02
N PHE A 21 -13.25 -11.80 4.91
CA PHE A 21 -13.92 -11.98 3.62
C PHE A 21 -14.08 -13.45 3.18
N GLY A 22 -13.93 -14.39 4.10
CA GLY A 22 -14.18 -15.81 3.84
C GLY A 22 -12.95 -16.70 3.88
N GLY A 23 -11.82 -16.20 4.40
CA GLY A 23 -10.62 -16.98 4.68
C GLY A 23 -10.66 -17.66 6.05
N PHE A 24 -9.59 -18.39 6.36
CA PHE A 24 -9.51 -19.21 7.57
C PHE A 24 -8.43 -18.76 8.55
N PHE A 25 -7.65 -17.75 8.21
CA PHE A 25 -6.49 -17.35 8.99
C PHE A 25 -6.55 -15.88 9.38
N GLU A 26 -6.59 -15.63 10.67
CA GLU A 26 -6.42 -14.31 11.28
C GLU A 26 -5.21 -14.39 12.21
N GLY A 27 -4.31 -13.42 12.12
CA GLY A 27 -3.11 -13.35 12.96
C GLY A 27 -1.81 -13.23 12.15
N GLY A 28 -0.72 -13.71 12.72
CA GLY A 28 0.61 -13.55 12.13
C GLY A 28 1.00 -12.08 11.98
N ILE A 29 1.24 -11.65 10.75
CA ILE A 29 1.54 -10.24 10.44
C ILE A 29 0.30 -9.35 10.35
N HIS A 30 -0.90 -9.91 10.49
CA HIS A 30 -2.17 -9.17 10.40
C HIS A 30 -2.29 -8.33 9.13
N CYS A 31 -1.83 -8.87 8.00
CA CYS A 31 -1.91 -8.18 6.72
C CYS A 31 -3.37 -7.96 6.31
N GLN A 32 -3.72 -6.74 5.97
CA GLN A 32 -5.06 -6.38 5.51
C GLN A 32 -5.12 -6.30 3.98
N GLN A 33 -4.48 -7.25 3.32
CA GLN A 33 -4.43 -7.39 1.87
C GLN A 33 -4.84 -8.82 1.49
N VAL A 34 -5.60 -8.96 0.41
CA VAL A 34 -5.96 -10.27 -0.13
C VAL A 34 -4.74 -10.87 -0.84
N PRO A 35 -4.31 -12.12 -0.52
CA PRO A 35 -3.05 -12.68 -1.04
C PRO A 35 -2.92 -12.68 -2.56
N ASP A 36 -3.98 -13.05 -3.30
CA ASP A 36 -3.97 -13.07 -4.77
C ASP A 36 -4.20 -11.69 -5.41
N GLU A 37 -4.23 -10.61 -4.60
CA GLU A 37 -4.18 -9.21 -5.03
C GLU A 37 -2.80 -8.60 -4.78
N ILE A 38 -2.29 -8.74 -3.54
CA ILE A 38 -0.99 -8.16 -3.18
C ILE A 38 0.20 -8.89 -3.80
N ALA A 39 0.14 -10.21 -3.95
CA ALA A 39 1.24 -10.97 -4.52
C ALA A 39 1.57 -10.59 -5.98
N PRO A 40 0.59 -10.51 -6.93
CA PRO A 40 0.89 -10.05 -8.28
C PRO A 40 1.32 -8.58 -8.31
N CYS A 41 0.81 -7.71 -7.44
CA CYS A 41 1.24 -6.33 -7.34
C CYS A 41 2.74 -6.24 -6.93
N ILE A 42 3.15 -6.96 -5.89
CA ILE A 42 4.57 -7.04 -5.47
C ILE A 42 5.43 -7.60 -6.61
N LYS A 43 4.95 -8.66 -7.28
CA LYS A 43 5.70 -9.27 -8.38
C LYS A 43 5.92 -8.29 -9.53
N GLU A 44 4.91 -7.56 -9.94
CA GLU A 44 4.99 -6.55 -11.01
C GLU A 44 6.05 -5.48 -10.68
N ILE A 45 6.03 -4.97 -9.45
CA ILE A 45 7.01 -3.99 -8.98
C ILE A 45 8.41 -4.60 -8.94
N ALA A 46 8.56 -5.84 -8.44
CA ALA A 46 9.85 -6.51 -8.32
C ALA A 46 10.49 -6.89 -9.67
N ASP A 47 9.66 -7.17 -10.69
CA ASP A 47 10.12 -7.53 -12.03
C ASP A 47 10.41 -6.29 -12.91
N ALA A 48 10.01 -5.10 -12.45
CA ALA A 48 10.27 -3.86 -13.17
C ALA A 48 11.77 -3.52 -13.17
N ASP A 49 12.25 -2.89 -14.23
CA ASP A 49 13.60 -2.32 -14.27
C ASP A 49 13.64 -0.97 -13.52
N PHE A 50 13.28 -1.02 -12.23
CA PHE A 50 13.26 0.13 -11.34
C PHE A 50 13.42 -0.33 -9.88
N GLU A 51 14.48 0.09 -9.22
CA GLU A 51 14.80 -0.30 -7.84
C GLU A 51 13.97 0.50 -6.83
N ILE A 52 13.31 -0.17 -5.91
CA ILE A 52 12.57 0.44 -4.80
C ILE A 52 13.53 0.67 -3.63
N ARG A 53 14.07 1.88 -3.48
CA ARG A 53 14.97 2.28 -2.40
C ARG A 53 14.24 2.98 -1.27
N SER A 54 13.09 3.60 -1.56
CA SER A 54 12.27 4.32 -0.57
C SER A 54 10.78 4.00 -0.75
N PHE A 55 10.10 3.77 0.38
CA PHE A 55 8.70 3.38 0.45
C PHE A 55 7.94 4.27 1.43
N LEU A 56 6.79 4.76 1.01
CA LEU A 56 5.82 5.46 1.85
C LEU A 56 4.52 4.67 1.89
N GLU A 57 4.01 4.37 3.09
CA GLU A 57 2.68 3.82 3.32
C GLU A 57 1.81 4.82 4.09
N ILE A 58 0.61 5.08 3.58
CA ILE A 58 -0.42 5.91 4.21
C ILE A 58 -1.58 5.00 4.60
N GLY A 59 -1.84 4.90 5.91
CA GLY A 59 -2.74 3.90 6.49
C GLY A 59 -2.03 2.56 6.68
N VAL A 60 -1.53 2.31 7.88
CA VAL A 60 -0.58 1.21 8.16
C VAL A 60 -1.21 0.10 8.99
N ALA A 61 -2.19 0.45 9.82
CA ALA A 61 -2.82 -0.49 10.76
C ALA A 61 -1.78 -1.31 11.55
N ALA A 62 -1.78 -2.65 11.40
CA ALA A 62 -0.81 -3.54 12.05
C ALA A 62 0.58 -3.54 11.37
N GLY A 63 0.71 -3.05 10.14
CA GLY A 63 1.97 -3.03 9.40
C GLY A 63 2.25 -4.26 8.54
N GLY A 64 1.25 -5.10 8.32
CA GLY A 64 1.42 -6.32 7.53
C GLY A 64 1.85 -6.05 6.09
N THR A 65 1.33 -5.02 5.44
CA THR A 65 1.73 -4.62 4.09
C THR A 65 3.17 -4.12 4.08
N THR A 66 3.56 -3.25 5.03
CA THR A 66 4.96 -2.83 5.21
C THR A 66 5.89 -4.03 5.38
N PHE A 67 5.47 -5.04 6.18
CA PHE A 67 6.26 -6.25 6.38
C PHE A 67 6.53 -6.98 5.06
N LEU A 68 5.50 -7.16 4.23
CA LEU A 68 5.61 -7.81 2.92
C LEU A 68 6.49 -7.01 1.96
N ILE A 69 6.28 -5.70 1.87
CA ILE A 69 7.11 -4.81 1.04
C ILE A 69 8.57 -4.85 1.49
N SER A 70 8.85 -4.81 2.80
CA SER A 70 10.20 -4.95 3.34
C SER A 70 10.84 -6.29 2.96
N HIS A 71 10.08 -7.39 3.04
CA HIS A 71 10.57 -8.73 2.74
C HIS A 71 10.92 -8.92 1.25
N PHE A 72 10.04 -8.47 0.35
CA PHE A 72 10.16 -8.78 -1.07
C PHE A 72 10.91 -7.71 -1.88
N LEU A 73 10.79 -6.43 -1.51
CA LEU A 73 11.39 -5.31 -2.24
C LEU A 73 12.58 -4.69 -1.50
N ASN A 74 12.70 -4.93 -0.19
CA ASN A 74 13.82 -4.52 0.67
C ASN A 74 14.22 -3.03 0.52
N PRO A 75 13.29 -2.07 0.63
CA PRO A 75 13.61 -0.65 0.56
C PRO A 75 14.57 -0.24 1.70
N GLY A 76 15.55 0.60 1.38
CA GLY A 76 16.49 1.13 2.36
C GLY A 76 15.90 2.20 3.28
N GLN A 77 14.76 2.79 2.89
CA GLN A 77 14.02 3.82 3.64
C GLN A 77 12.54 3.47 3.64
N ILE A 78 11.95 3.42 4.84
CA ILE A 78 10.51 3.14 5.02
C ILE A 78 9.91 4.24 5.88
N ILE A 79 8.89 4.92 5.35
CA ILE A 79 8.14 5.97 6.02
C ILE A 79 6.69 5.54 6.13
N LEU A 80 6.13 5.64 7.32
CA LEU A 80 4.77 5.19 7.65
C LEU A 80 3.96 6.36 8.20
N ILE A 81 2.79 6.63 7.62
CA ILE A 81 1.84 7.63 8.11
C ILE A 81 0.58 6.94 8.57
N ASP A 82 0.21 7.14 9.84
CA ASP A 82 -0.99 6.53 10.43
C ASP A 82 -1.50 7.37 11.61
N ASP A 83 -2.80 7.52 11.77
CA ASP A 83 -3.39 8.25 12.91
C ASP A 83 -3.57 7.38 14.17
N ASN A 84 -3.17 6.12 14.10
CA ASN A 84 -3.23 5.09 15.16
C ASN A 84 -4.64 4.82 15.72
N LYS A 85 -5.70 5.15 14.97
CA LYS A 85 -7.08 4.86 15.40
C LYS A 85 -7.55 3.46 15.05
N HIS A 86 -6.90 2.81 14.09
CA HIS A 86 -7.24 1.43 13.76
C HIS A 86 -6.95 0.51 14.96
N HIS A 87 -7.90 -0.37 15.28
CA HIS A 87 -7.81 -1.24 16.47
C HIS A 87 -6.59 -2.19 16.47
N LYS A 88 -5.99 -2.44 15.31
CA LYS A 88 -4.77 -3.26 15.16
C LYS A 88 -3.47 -2.44 15.16
N ALA A 89 -3.53 -1.11 15.23
CA ALA A 89 -2.31 -0.27 15.25
C ALA A 89 -1.37 -0.64 16.41
N GLY A 90 -1.91 -1.08 17.56
CA GLY A 90 -1.12 -1.56 18.69
C GLY A 90 -0.29 -2.83 18.45
N LEU A 91 -0.54 -3.57 17.38
CA LEU A 91 0.23 -4.77 16.98
C LEU A 91 1.47 -4.42 16.16
N ARG A 92 1.53 -3.23 15.58
CA ARG A 92 2.62 -2.78 14.67
C ARG A 92 4.03 -2.95 15.23
N PRO A 93 4.31 -2.64 16.51
CA PRO A 93 5.65 -2.81 17.07
C PRO A 93 6.16 -4.25 17.02
N GLU A 94 5.27 -5.24 17.17
CA GLU A 94 5.65 -6.66 17.10
C GLU A 94 5.72 -7.14 15.66
N VAL A 95 4.75 -6.76 14.81
CA VAL A 95 4.72 -7.13 13.38
C VAL A 95 5.96 -6.59 12.65
N LEU A 96 6.34 -5.35 12.91
CA LEU A 96 7.49 -4.70 12.26
C LEU A 96 8.77 -4.76 13.10
N LYS A 97 8.88 -5.73 13.99
CA LYS A 97 10.08 -5.93 14.80
C LYS A 97 11.31 -6.22 13.93
N GLY A 98 12.36 -5.41 14.12
CA GLY A 98 13.60 -5.54 13.36
C GLY A 98 13.59 -4.86 11.98
N ILE A 99 12.47 -4.25 11.58
CA ILE A 99 12.38 -3.42 10.37
C ILE A 99 12.63 -1.97 10.76
N ASP A 100 13.70 -1.38 10.20
CA ASP A 100 14.03 0.04 10.40
C ASP A 100 13.06 0.92 9.61
N ARG A 101 12.50 1.93 10.29
CA ARG A 101 11.46 2.79 9.72
C ARG A 101 11.28 4.07 10.49
N VAL A 102 10.66 5.06 9.86
CA VAL A 102 10.14 6.28 10.50
C VAL A 102 8.61 6.19 10.56
N GLU A 103 8.02 6.41 11.73
CA GLU A 103 6.57 6.48 11.92
C GLU A 103 6.16 7.93 12.19
N ILE A 104 5.38 8.52 11.28
CA ILE A 104 4.79 9.84 11.39
C ILE A 104 3.34 9.67 11.86
N ILE A 105 3.06 10.08 13.11
CA ILE A 105 1.76 9.83 13.73
C ILE A 105 0.86 11.05 13.55
N GLY A 106 -0.19 10.88 12.78
CA GLY A 106 -1.19 11.91 12.51
C GLY A 106 -2.05 11.59 11.30
N ARG A 107 -2.95 12.52 10.99
CA ARG A 107 -3.80 12.38 9.80
C ARG A 107 -3.02 12.80 8.55
N SER A 108 -3.12 12.03 7.51
CA SER A 108 -2.37 12.24 6.28
C SER A 108 -2.68 13.59 5.59
N GLU A 109 -3.87 14.16 5.82
CA GLU A 109 -4.25 15.46 5.28
C GLU A 109 -3.76 16.67 6.11
N ASP A 110 -3.15 16.45 7.28
CA ASP A 110 -2.63 17.53 8.11
C ASP A 110 -1.32 18.09 7.51
N GLU A 111 -1.23 19.42 7.34
CA GLU A 111 -0.07 20.07 6.72
C GLU A 111 1.26 19.70 7.40
N ALA A 112 1.26 19.59 8.74
CA ALA A 112 2.47 19.22 9.47
C ALA A 112 2.96 17.81 9.10
N ILE A 113 2.04 16.86 8.91
CA ILE A 113 2.35 15.48 8.51
C ILE A 113 2.88 15.46 7.06
N ILE A 114 2.24 16.22 6.16
CA ILE A 114 2.68 16.34 4.76
C ILE A 114 4.11 16.93 4.70
N PHE A 115 4.39 18.00 5.48
CA PHE A 115 5.72 18.61 5.52
C PHE A 115 6.77 17.66 6.10
N GLU A 116 6.45 16.92 7.17
CA GLU A 116 7.36 15.95 7.74
C GLU A 116 7.68 14.82 6.75
N ALA A 117 6.67 14.27 6.06
CA ALA A 117 6.89 13.27 5.03
C ALA A 117 7.73 13.80 3.85
N ALA A 118 7.58 15.07 3.49
CA ALA A 118 8.36 15.69 2.42
C ALA A 118 9.88 15.79 2.72
N GLU A 119 10.30 15.68 3.98
CA GLU A 119 11.72 15.64 4.36
C GLU A 119 12.43 14.36 3.89
N TYR A 120 11.68 13.30 3.61
CA TYR A 120 12.18 11.99 3.22
C TYR A 120 12.07 11.69 1.72
N GLN A 121 11.47 12.61 0.93
CA GLN A 121 11.33 12.42 -0.53
C GLN A 121 12.68 12.42 -1.27
N PRO A 122 12.76 11.85 -2.50
CA PRO A 122 11.68 11.23 -3.24
C PRO A 122 11.39 9.79 -2.77
N TYR A 123 10.14 9.33 -3.01
CA TYR A 123 9.74 7.96 -2.79
C TYR A 123 9.72 7.17 -4.09
N ASP A 124 10.12 5.91 -4.06
CA ASP A 124 10.10 5.03 -5.24
C ASP A 124 8.81 4.20 -5.31
N LEU A 125 8.17 3.99 -4.15
CA LEU A 125 6.84 3.39 -4.02
C LEU A 125 6.03 4.18 -2.99
N ILE A 126 4.79 4.53 -3.35
CA ILE A 126 3.79 5.09 -2.43
C ILE A 126 2.58 4.16 -2.45
N LEU A 127 2.14 3.69 -1.28
CA LEU A 127 0.88 2.98 -1.09
C LEU A 127 -0.10 3.88 -0.32
N ILE A 128 -1.30 4.08 -0.88
CA ILE A 128 -2.41 4.80 -0.25
C ILE A 128 -3.48 3.79 0.17
N ASP A 129 -3.67 3.65 1.48
CA ASP A 129 -4.59 2.74 2.13
C ASP A 129 -5.20 3.37 3.43
N GLY A 130 -5.40 4.68 3.41
CA GLY A 130 -5.86 5.46 4.57
C GLY A 130 -7.37 5.69 4.58
N ASP A 131 -7.83 6.87 4.16
CA ASP A 131 -9.26 7.19 4.05
C ASP A 131 -9.82 6.65 2.72
N HIS A 132 -10.76 5.72 2.79
CA HIS A 132 -11.37 5.07 1.63
C HIS A 132 -12.46 5.93 0.95
N LEU A 133 -12.82 7.09 1.53
CA LEU A 133 -13.74 8.02 0.88
C LEU A 133 -13.03 8.78 -0.24
N TYR A 134 -13.75 9.09 -1.33
CA TYR A 134 -13.17 9.79 -2.47
C TYR A 134 -12.41 11.07 -2.10
N LYS A 135 -12.92 11.83 -1.11
CA LYS A 135 -12.27 13.06 -0.68
C LYS A 135 -10.92 12.79 -0.02
N GLY A 136 -10.85 11.77 0.86
CA GLY A 136 -9.62 11.41 1.57
C GLY A 136 -8.56 10.88 0.61
N VAL A 137 -8.87 9.85 -0.18
CA VAL A 137 -7.91 9.30 -1.15
C VAL A 137 -7.44 10.34 -2.18
N LYS A 138 -8.31 11.30 -2.55
CA LYS A 138 -7.93 12.39 -3.44
C LYS A 138 -6.96 13.37 -2.78
N ILE A 139 -7.16 13.69 -1.51
CA ILE A 139 -6.24 14.54 -0.74
C ILE A 139 -4.88 13.84 -0.62
N ASP A 140 -4.86 12.56 -0.26
CA ASP A 140 -3.63 11.80 -0.15
C ASP A 140 -2.88 11.77 -1.49
N PHE A 141 -3.60 11.47 -2.60
CA PHE A 141 -3.00 11.53 -3.92
C PHE A 141 -2.37 12.90 -4.22
N ILE A 142 -3.12 13.99 -4.04
CA ILE A 142 -2.64 15.34 -4.36
C ILE A 142 -1.43 15.72 -3.48
N SER A 143 -1.44 15.36 -2.20
CA SER A 143 -0.40 15.73 -1.25
C SER A 143 0.90 14.95 -1.46
N TYR A 144 0.81 13.67 -1.81
CA TYR A 144 1.99 12.79 -1.81
C TYR A 144 2.48 12.37 -3.20
N SER A 145 1.63 12.42 -4.24
CA SER A 145 2.03 11.96 -5.59
C SER A 145 3.20 12.74 -6.19
N LEU A 146 3.35 14.01 -5.83
CA LEU A 146 4.49 14.83 -6.27
C LEU A 146 5.82 14.42 -5.60
N MET A 147 5.76 13.72 -4.48
CA MET A 147 6.93 13.20 -3.78
C MET A 147 7.42 11.86 -4.39
N LEU A 148 6.65 11.27 -5.33
CA LEU A 148 7.03 10.05 -6.01
C LEU A 148 8.13 10.32 -7.04
N SER A 149 9.14 9.45 -7.11
CA SER A 149 10.18 9.47 -8.15
C SER A 149 9.59 9.33 -9.55
N LEU A 150 10.22 9.94 -10.54
CA LEU A 150 9.91 9.63 -11.95
C LEU A 150 10.24 8.16 -12.22
N GLY A 151 9.30 7.40 -12.76
CA GLY A 151 9.38 5.95 -12.92
C GLY A 151 8.95 5.15 -11.70
N GLY A 152 8.72 5.79 -10.56
CA GLY A 152 8.23 5.16 -9.33
C GLY A 152 6.76 4.72 -9.41
N PHE A 153 6.33 3.93 -8.43
CA PHE A 153 5.03 3.29 -8.40
C PHE A 153 4.09 3.91 -7.36
N LEU A 154 2.83 4.06 -7.74
CA LEU A 154 1.72 4.45 -6.87
C LEU A 154 0.71 3.30 -6.83
N ALA A 155 0.47 2.75 -5.64
CA ALA A 155 -0.54 1.74 -5.40
C ALA A 155 -1.71 2.34 -4.59
N LEU A 156 -2.95 2.01 -4.99
CA LEU A 156 -4.18 2.38 -4.27
C LEU A 156 -4.92 1.10 -3.89
N HIS A 157 -5.10 0.87 -2.59
CA HIS A 157 -5.88 -0.25 -2.08
C HIS A 157 -7.38 0.02 -2.16
N ASP A 158 -8.21 -1.03 -2.01
CA ASP A 158 -9.67 -1.01 -2.02
C ASP A 158 -10.32 -0.52 -3.33
N SER A 159 -9.62 -0.75 -4.43
CA SER A 159 -10.05 -0.34 -5.76
C SER A 159 -11.37 -0.98 -6.21
N ALA A 160 -11.63 -2.21 -5.76
CA ALA A 160 -12.78 -3.04 -6.16
C ALA A 160 -13.99 -2.94 -5.23
N ILE A 161 -13.95 -2.13 -4.16
CA ILE A 161 -15.07 -1.96 -3.23
C ILE A 161 -15.99 -0.84 -3.72
N PRO A 162 -17.21 -1.16 -4.21
CA PRO A 162 -18.08 -0.17 -4.90
C PRO A 162 -18.56 0.97 -4.00
N GLU A 163 -18.71 0.70 -2.69
CA GLU A 163 -19.20 1.65 -1.70
C GLU A 163 -18.17 2.72 -1.35
N TRP A 164 -16.91 2.47 -1.67
CA TRP A 164 -15.80 3.37 -1.38
C TRP A 164 -15.43 4.26 -2.57
N GLY A 165 -14.77 5.36 -2.25
CA GLY A 165 -14.46 6.37 -3.25
C GLY A 165 -13.22 6.11 -4.10
N VAL A 166 -12.43 5.08 -3.75
CA VAL A 166 -11.15 4.76 -4.40
C VAL A 166 -11.33 4.46 -5.89
N GLY A 167 -12.31 3.63 -6.25
CA GLY A 167 -12.60 3.33 -7.65
C GLY A 167 -12.96 4.57 -8.50
N ARG A 168 -13.52 5.64 -7.87
CA ARG A 168 -13.71 6.92 -8.55
C ARG A 168 -12.38 7.62 -8.78
N MET A 169 -11.49 7.64 -7.78
CA MET A 169 -10.17 8.25 -7.90
C MET A 169 -9.34 7.57 -8.98
N ILE A 170 -9.38 6.24 -9.06
CA ILE A 170 -8.70 5.45 -10.10
C ILE A 170 -9.19 5.84 -11.50
N ARG A 171 -10.49 6.04 -11.72
CA ARG A 171 -11.01 6.49 -13.02
C ARG A 171 -10.52 7.88 -13.41
N GLU A 172 -10.36 8.79 -12.45
CA GLU A 172 -9.75 10.11 -12.69
C GLU A 172 -8.25 9.97 -12.99
N LEU A 173 -7.54 9.12 -12.24
CA LEU A 173 -6.10 8.90 -12.41
C LEU A 173 -5.76 8.24 -13.75
N LYS A 174 -6.61 7.34 -14.26
CA LYS A 174 -6.49 6.77 -15.63
C LYS A 174 -6.59 7.82 -16.76
N GLN A 175 -7.04 9.05 -16.45
CA GLN A 175 -7.08 10.20 -17.39
C GLN A 175 -5.90 11.17 -17.17
N ASN A 176 -5.08 10.94 -16.14
CA ASN A 176 -3.94 11.80 -15.82
C ASN A 176 -2.72 11.36 -16.63
N GLU A 177 -2.20 12.27 -17.47
CA GLU A 177 -1.05 11.98 -18.34
C GLU A 177 0.29 11.82 -17.59
N ASP A 178 0.35 12.18 -16.32
CA ASP A 178 1.55 12.05 -15.49
C ASP A 178 1.72 10.63 -14.94
N PHE A 179 0.65 9.80 -15.06
CA PHE A 179 0.61 8.44 -14.55
C PHE A 179 0.16 7.45 -15.62
N GLU A 180 0.94 6.39 -15.80
CA GLU A 180 0.57 5.23 -16.60
C GLU A 180 -0.15 4.21 -15.70
N PHE A 181 -1.33 3.76 -16.10
CA PHE A 181 -2.03 2.66 -15.45
C PHE A 181 -1.35 1.34 -15.84
N ILE A 182 -0.88 0.59 -14.86
CA ILE A 182 -0.24 -0.72 -15.07
C ILE A 182 -1.29 -1.82 -15.05
N ASP A 183 -1.93 -2.05 -13.88
CA ASP A 183 -2.97 -3.07 -13.72
C ASP A 183 -3.83 -2.80 -12.49
N GLU A 184 -4.91 -3.56 -12.38
CA GLU A 184 -5.79 -3.61 -11.21
C GLU A 184 -5.97 -5.07 -10.79
N TYR A 185 -5.35 -5.42 -9.68
CA TYR A 185 -5.34 -6.78 -9.13
C TYR A 185 -6.58 -6.98 -8.28
N VAL A 186 -7.50 -7.82 -8.75
CA VAL A 186 -8.79 -8.09 -8.10
C VAL A 186 -8.94 -9.59 -7.91
N SER A 187 -9.14 -10.02 -6.68
CA SER A 187 -9.27 -11.44 -6.33
C SER A 187 -10.42 -12.12 -7.08
N LYS A 188 -10.12 -13.31 -7.56
CA LYS A 188 -11.11 -14.26 -8.13
C LYS A 188 -11.36 -15.43 -7.20
N LYS A 189 -10.57 -15.56 -6.14
CA LYS A 189 -10.64 -16.67 -5.17
C LYS A 189 -11.36 -16.25 -3.90
N HIS A 190 -11.28 -14.98 -3.55
CA HIS A 190 -11.80 -14.42 -2.29
C HIS A 190 -12.71 -13.23 -2.57
N LYS A 191 -13.35 -12.69 -1.53
CA LYS A 191 -14.04 -11.41 -1.64
C LYS A 191 -12.99 -10.33 -1.91
N PRO A 192 -13.11 -9.60 -3.03
CA PRO A 192 -12.06 -8.69 -3.45
C PRO A 192 -12.09 -7.37 -2.65
N CYS A 193 -10.90 -6.86 -2.36
CA CYS A 193 -10.64 -5.46 -1.99
C CYS A 193 -10.10 -4.69 -3.21
N GLY A 194 -9.13 -5.27 -3.90
CA GLY A 194 -8.51 -4.75 -5.10
C GLY A 194 -7.34 -3.80 -4.83
N ILE A 195 -6.30 -3.90 -5.66
CA ILE A 195 -5.15 -3.00 -5.67
C ILE A 195 -4.95 -2.48 -7.09
N ALA A 196 -5.01 -1.16 -7.28
CA ALA A 196 -4.68 -0.53 -8.55
C ALA A 196 -3.24 0.01 -8.52
N LEU A 197 -2.44 -0.33 -9.53
CA LEU A 197 -1.05 0.06 -9.66
C LEU A 197 -0.86 1.01 -10.84
N PHE A 198 -0.14 2.10 -10.57
CA PHE A 198 0.25 3.11 -11.55
C PHE A 198 1.76 3.35 -11.50
N ARG A 199 2.31 3.87 -12.59
CA ARG A 199 3.69 4.33 -12.69
C ARG A 199 3.73 5.82 -13.00
N ARG A 200 4.56 6.60 -12.30
CA ARG A 200 4.76 8.01 -12.63
C ARG A 200 5.64 8.13 -13.88
N VAL A 201 5.16 8.86 -14.91
CA VAL A 201 5.85 9.01 -16.20
C VAL A 201 6.23 10.45 -16.54
N LYS A 202 5.70 11.45 -15.77
CA LYS A 202 6.05 12.88 -15.90
C LYS A 202 6.20 13.55 -14.54
#